data_9b1214c5e4dad5b7caaa22a6afee6eab
#
_entry.id   9b1214c5e4dad5b7caaa22a6afee6eab
#
_cell.length_a   1.000
_cell.length_b   1.000
_cell.length_c   1.000
_cell.angle_alpha   90.00
_cell.angle_beta   90.00
_cell.angle_gamma   90.00
#
_symmetry.space_group_name_H-M   'P 1'
#
loop_
_entity.id
_entity.type
_entity.pdbx_description
1 polymer ?
#
loop_
_entity_poly.entity_id
_entity_poly.type
_entity_poly.pdbx_seq_one_letter_code
_entity_poly.pdbx_strand_id
1 'polypeptide(L)' 'AASGPEKMVVCAHCHIHVPESEAVTADEHHFCCEEHRQLGPT' A
#
# COMPACT_ATOMS: atom_id res chain seq x y z
N ALA A 1 -6.76 10.54 11.55
CA ALA A 1 -6.49 9.19 11.95
C ALA A 1 -7.70 8.31 11.70
N ALA A 2 -7.45 7.12 11.20
CA ALA A 2 -8.51 6.19 10.93
C ALA A 2 -9.12 5.73 12.23
N SER A 3 -10.42 5.71 12.30
CA SER A 3 -11.12 5.18 13.47
C SER A 3 -11.99 4.05 12.97
N GLY A 4 -12.03 2.98 13.73
CA GLY A 4 -12.81 1.82 13.35
C GLY A 4 -12.01 0.88 12.46
N PRO A 5 -12.65 -0.19 12.02
CA PRO A 5 -11.96 -1.20 11.21
C PRO A 5 -11.53 -0.61 9.88
N GLU A 6 -10.33 -0.93 9.50
CA GLU A 6 -9.79 -0.44 8.26
C GLU A 6 -9.22 -1.59 7.47
N LYS A 7 -9.44 -1.54 6.16
CA LYS A 7 -8.94 -2.57 5.27
C LYS A 7 -7.43 -2.49 5.16
N MET A 8 -6.78 -3.63 5.26
CA MET A 8 -5.34 -3.71 5.11
C MET A 8 -5.01 -4.21 3.74
N VAL A 9 -3.95 -3.66 3.16
CA VAL A 9 -3.47 -4.10 1.85
C VAL A 9 -1.99 -4.44 1.97
N VAL A 10 -1.48 -5.13 0.99
CA VAL A 10 -0.09 -5.60 0.99
C VAL A 10 0.67 -4.82 -0.08
N CYS A 11 1.83 -4.31 0.30
CA CYS A 11 2.71 -3.63 -0.65
C CYS A 11 3.14 -4.63 -1.72
N ALA A 12 3.00 -4.22 -2.98
CA ALA A 12 3.36 -5.12 -4.08
C ALA A 12 4.86 -5.23 -4.26
N HIS A 13 5.62 -4.37 -3.59
CA HIS A 13 7.07 -4.38 -3.70
C HIS A 13 7.73 -5.11 -2.54
N CYS A 14 7.43 -4.74 -1.31
CA CYS A 14 8.09 -5.32 -0.15
C CYS A 14 7.18 -6.25 0.65
N HIS A 15 5.90 -6.31 0.33
CA HIS A 15 4.95 -7.27 0.87
C HIS A 15 4.61 -7.04 2.34
N ILE A 16 4.81 -5.83 2.84
CA ILE A 16 4.36 -5.51 4.20
C ILE A 16 2.89 -5.11 4.15
N HIS A 17 2.22 -5.27 5.28
CA HIS A 17 0.82 -4.88 5.40
C HIS A 17 0.73 -3.42 5.81
N VAL A 18 -0.12 -2.67 5.11
CA VAL A 18 -0.34 -1.26 5.42
C VAL A 18 -1.83 -0.98 5.35
N PRO A 19 -2.33 0.00 6.12
CA PRO A 19 -3.73 0.38 6.01
C PRO A 19 -3.99 0.98 4.63
N GLU A 20 -5.15 0.67 4.09
CA GLU A 20 -5.47 1.15 2.75
C GLU A 20 -5.41 2.67 2.66
N SER A 21 -5.79 3.35 3.74
CA SER A 21 -5.80 4.82 3.73
C SER A 21 -4.39 5.39 3.64
N GLU A 22 -3.38 4.63 4.04
CA GLU A 22 -2.00 5.10 3.96
C GLU A 22 -1.24 4.48 2.80
N ALA A 23 -1.85 3.51 2.14
CA ALA A 23 -1.21 2.84 1.03
C ALA A 23 -1.26 3.72 -0.22
N VAL A 24 -0.25 3.56 -1.06
CA VAL A 24 -0.21 4.23 -2.35
C VAL A 24 -0.73 3.25 -3.39
N THR A 25 -1.76 3.66 -4.12
CA THR A 25 -2.38 2.80 -5.13
C THR A 25 -1.96 3.26 -6.51
N ALA A 26 -1.53 2.32 -7.34
CA ALA A 26 -1.16 2.62 -8.72
C ALA A 26 -1.30 1.35 -9.55
N ASP A 27 -1.90 1.47 -10.72
CA ASP A 27 -2.01 0.37 -11.68
C ASP A 27 -2.56 -0.89 -11.04
N GLU A 28 -3.58 -0.72 -10.18
CA GLU A 28 -4.27 -1.82 -9.51
C GLU A 28 -3.38 -2.52 -8.48
N HIS A 29 -2.26 -1.91 -8.14
CA HIS A 29 -1.39 -2.41 -7.08
C HIS A 29 -1.37 -1.44 -5.93
N HIS A 30 -1.04 -1.95 -4.75
CA HIS A 30 -0.88 -1.12 -3.57
C HIS A 30 0.58 -1.15 -3.14
N PHE A 31 1.05 -0.03 -2.62
CA PHE A 31 2.43 0.10 -2.17
C PHE A 31 2.45 0.81 -0.83
N CYS A 32 3.49 0.56 -0.05
CA CYS A 32 3.57 1.15 1.28
C CYS A 32 4.02 2.60 1.23
N CYS A 33 4.68 3.02 0.16
CA CYS A 33 5.14 4.39 0.03
C CYS A 33 5.32 4.72 -1.43
N GLU A 34 5.53 6.00 -1.68
CA GLU A 34 5.66 6.49 -3.04
C GLU A 34 6.89 5.89 -3.73
N GLU A 35 7.96 5.71 -2.97
CA GLU A 35 9.18 5.18 -3.54
C GLU A 35 8.96 3.78 -4.12
N HIS A 36 8.28 2.94 -3.36
CA HIS A 36 7.99 1.59 -3.84
C HIS A 36 7.03 1.63 -5.02
N ARG A 37 6.13 2.60 -5.03
CA ARG A 37 5.24 2.75 -6.18
C ARG A 37 6.02 3.01 -7.45
N GLN A 38 7.06 3.82 -7.36
CA GLN A 38 7.88 4.13 -8.52
C GLN A 38 8.74 2.94 -8.94
N LEU A 39 9.14 2.12 -7.98
CA LEU A 39 9.92 0.93 -8.28
C LEU A 39 9.07 -0.17 -8.90
N GLY A 40 7.78 -0.16 -8.60
CA GLY A 40 6.87 -1.13 -9.17
C GLY A 40 6.81 -2.43 -8.39
N PRO A 41 5.90 -3.31 -8.75
CA PRO A 41 5.78 -4.60 -8.08
C PRO A 41 6.96 -5.50 -8.40
N THR A 42 7.30 -6.34 -7.42
CA THR A 42 8.34 -7.34 -7.63
C THR A 42 7.76 -8.71 -7.89
#